data_752bd98889b404bb77121dfab0ae4113
#
_entry.id   752bd98889b404bb77121dfab0ae4113
#
_cell.length_a   1.000
_cell.length_b   1.000
_cell.length_c   1.000
_cell.angle_alpha   90.00
_cell.angle_beta   90.00
_cell.angle_gamma   90.00
#
_symmetry.space_group_name_H-M   'P 1'
#
loop_
_entity.id
_entity.type
_entity.pdbx_description
1 polymer ?
#
loop_
_entity_poly.entity_id
_entity_poly.type
_entity_poly.pdbx_seq_one_letter_code
_entity_poly.pdbx_strand_id
1 'polypeptide(L)'
;MKNTMDKMIDEFNATVGAEKGIIINVTSISGSASLHEKLIMAAYGDPGAPELPDISTAYPKTALILAEKGLLIDLGEQFSEEELAAYLPRFLEEGRIKDGKLYVFPIAKSTEVFFVNKTIFNKFASETGIGFKDLDTIEGIIRAAEKYYQWTDSQTPDIPHDGKTFFMVDSLFNFTLVGCKQLACDFINDNQIDCFVPAFSRVWDCFYEPVLRGYVAIFDGYSTDLIKTGDVVCYTGSTAGVAFLPARVTYPDNTTEPTDFAILPYPIFEGGKKIAVQRGAGFCVLKSTKEKEYAAGIFLKWFTKPEQNLKFVLSTGYLPVTLEAFDRIMAQEIEAPTDDNIRKLLDVAVEMQQNYDFYIPPVFEGIDALEKQYEQNLKRIAKSSRSEFLKLIQYENPDTAYSKVSEGVFEQFIHMKL
;
A
#
# COMPACT_ATOMS: atom_id res chain seq x y z
N MET A 1 14.86 -3.43 -4.73
CA MET A 1 14.86 -3.95 -3.33
C MET A 1 15.88 -5.06 -3.12
N LYS A 2 15.81 -6.22 -3.82
CA LYS A 2 16.75 -7.35 -3.61
C LYS A 2 18.22 -6.91 -3.74
N ASN A 3 18.59 -6.28 -4.85
CA ASN A 3 19.99 -5.85 -5.07
C ASN A 3 20.52 -4.89 -4.00
N THR A 4 19.67 -4.03 -3.43
CA THR A 4 20.05 -3.12 -2.36
C THR A 4 20.26 -3.88 -1.07
N MET A 5 19.36 -4.80 -0.73
CA MET A 5 19.49 -5.66 0.45
C MET A 5 20.74 -6.52 0.37
N ASP A 6 21.00 -7.16 -0.78
CA ASP A 6 22.21 -7.98 -0.99
C ASP A 6 23.48 -7.16 -0.75
N LYS A 7 23.59 -5.96 -1.32
CA LYS A 7 24.75 -5.07 -1.12
C LYS A 7 24.92 -4.66 0.35
N MET A 8 23.83 -4.37 1.05
CA MET A 8 23.91 -4.01 2.48
C MET A 8 24.34 -5.20 3.33
N ILE A 9 23.89 -6.40 3.02
CA ILE A 9 24.30 -7.61 3.73
C ILE A 9 25.80 -7.91 3.45
N ASP A 10 26.25 -7.75 2.21
CA ASP A 10 27.67 -7.88 1.88
C ASP A 10 28.52 -6.86 2.67
N GLU A 11 28.05 -5.60 2.78
CA GLU A 11 28.70 -4.56 3.59
C GLU A 11 28.72 -4.95 5.07
N PHE A 12 27.61 -5.43 5.63
CA PHE A 12 27.57 -5.91 7.02
C PHE A 12 28.56 -7.04 7.23
N ASN A 13 28.53 -8.06 6.39
CA ASN A 13 29.39 -9.24 6.49
C ASN A 13 30.89 -8.87 6.38
N ALA A 14 31.23 -7.87 5.55
CA ALA A 14 32.60 -7.42 5.38
C ALA A 14 33.09 -6.47 6.50
N THR A 15 32.20 -5.88 7.28
CA THR A 15 32.52 -4.89 8.33
C THR A 15 32.19 -5.41 9.72
N VAL A 16 31.06 -4.99 10.27
CA VAL A 16 30.61 -5.34 11.62
C VAL A 16 30.47 -6.85 11.81
N GLY A 17 29.99 -7.56 10.77
CA GLY A 17 29.90 -9.01 10.79
C GLY A 17 31.26 -9.68 10.96
N ALA A 18 32.26 -9.26 10.18
CA ALA A 18 33.63 -9.77 10.28
C ALA A 18 34.25 -9.51 11.67
N GLU A 19 34.06 -8.29 12.22
CA GLU A 19 34.56 -7.92 13.56
C GLU A 19 33.94 -8.76 14.68
N LYS A 20 32.67 -9.15 14.54
CA LYS A 20 31.88 -9.85 15.54
C LYS A 20 31.79 -11.36 15.31
N GLY A 21 32.37 -11.88 14.22
CA GLY A 21 32.24 -13.28 13.83
C GLY A 21 30.84 -13.68 13.38
N ILE A 22 30.08 -12.74 12.79
CA ILE A 22 28.70 -12.92 12.33
C ILE A 22 28.67 -12.93 10.81
N ILE A 23 27.99 -13.89 10.22
CA ILE A 23 27.73 -13.98 8.79
C ILE A 23 26.22 -14.08 8.56
N ILE A 24 25.66 -13.17 7.78
CA ILE A 24 24.27 -13.24 7.33
C ILE A 24 24.20 -13.93 5.97
N ASN A 25 23.48 -15.03 5.89
CA ASN A 25 23.17 -15.74 4.65
C ASN A 25 21.73 -15.45 4.24
N VAL A 26 21.51 -15.10 2.97
CA VAL A 26 20.19 -14.66 2.47
C VAL A 26 19.53 -15.73 1.63
N THR A 27 18.27 -16.03 1.95
CA THR A 27 17.35 -16.74 1.07
C THR A 27 16.26 -15.78 0.62
N SER A 28 16.18 -15.53 -0.69
CA SER A 28 15.15 -14.65 -1.26
C SER A 28 13.93 -15.43 -1.70
N ILE A 29 12.75 -14.97 -1.26
CA ILE A 29 11.45 -15.48 -1.70
C ILE A 29 10.73 -14.33 -2.41
N SER A 30 10.27 -14.57 -3.64
CA SER A 30 9.57 -13.55 -4.42
C SER A 30 8.12 -13.43 -3.95
N GLY A 31 7.72 -12.21 -3.61
CA GLY A 31 6.36 -11.86 -3.18
C GLY A 31 6.09 -12.12 -1.69
N SER A 32 5.41 -11.16 -1.07
CA SER A 32 5.06 -11.22 0.35
C SER A 32 4.08 -12.36 0.67
N ALA A 33 3.14 -12.65 -0.24
CA ALA A 33 2.19 -13.75 -0.08
C ALA A 33 2.89 -15.11 -0.04
N SER A 34 3.85 -15.37 -0.95
CA SER A 34 4.63 -16.61 -0.96
C SER A 34 5.52 -16.75 0.27
N LEU A 35 6.07 -15.64 0.77
CA LEU A 35 6.85 -15.65 2.02
C LEU A 35 5.96 -15.99 3.21
N HIS A 36 4.79 -15.34 3.31
CA HIS A 36 3.79 -15.63 4.34
C HIS A 36 3.44 -17.13 4.35
N GLU A 37 3.03 -17.68 3.21
CA GLU A 37 2.66 -19.09 3.08
C GLU A 37 3.77 -20.03 3.56
N LYS A 38 5.01 -19.80 3.11
CA LYS A 38 6.15 -20.63 3.52
C LYS A 38 6.48 -20.54 5.01
N LEU A 39 6.37 -19.36 5.61
CA LEU A 39 6.57 -19.19 7.05
C LEU A 39 5.48 -19.92 7.84
N ILE A 40 4.24 -19.85 7.38
CA ILE A 40 3.13 -20.56 8.01
C ILE A 40 3.27 -22.08 7.90
N MET A 41 3.56 -22.60 6.69
CA MET A 41 3.84 -24.03 6.49
C MET A 41 4.97 -24.51 7.42
N ALA A 42 6.06 -23.75 7.53
CA ALA A 42 7.18 -24.09 8.40
C ALA A 42 6.79 -24.05 9.89
N ALA A 43 5.98 -23.07 10.30
CA ALA A 43 5.49 -22.94 11.67
C ALA A 43 4.52 -24.07 12.08
N TYR A 44 3.80 -24.66 11.12
CA TYR A 44 2.92 -25.81 11.36
C TYR A 44 3.63 -27.16 11.18
N GLY A 45 4.86 -27.16 10.63
CA GLY A 45 5.60 -28.40 10.34
C GLY A 45 4.99 -29.19 9.19
N ASP A 46 4.40 -28.53 8.22
CA ASP A 46 3.74 -29.15 7.08
C ASP A 46 4.76 -29.94 6.21
N PRO A 47 4.34 -31.04 5.57
CA PRO A 47 5.23 -31.81 4.70
C PRO A 47 5.79 -30.94 3.56
N GLY A 48 7.12 -30.92 3.42
CA GLY A 48 7.81 -30.12 2.41
C GLY A 48 7.99 -28.64 2.76
N ALA A 49 7.64 -28.24 3.97
CA ALA A 49 7.93 -26.88 4.46
C ALA A 49 9.44 -26.64 4.54
N PRO A 50 9.90 -25.41 4.26
CA PRO A 50 11.30 -25.05 4.48
C PRO A 50 11.62 -25.00 5.98
N GLU A 51 12.90 -25.03 6.32
CA GLU A 51 13.34 -24.70 7.68
C GLU A 51 13.03 -23.24 7.99
N LEU A 52 12.68 -22.96 9.26
CA LEU A 52 12.48 -21.60 9.72
C LEU A 52 13.84 -20.85 9.73
N PRO A 53 13.92 -19.64 9.19
CA PRO A 53 15.15 -18.85 9.24
C PRO A 53 15.38 -18.26 10.64
N ASP A 54 16.60 -17.84 10.96
CA ASP A 54 16.86 -17.11 12.22
C ASP A 54 16.24 -15.69 12.21
N ILE A 55 16.19 -15.04 11.04
CA ILE A 55 15.56 -13.73 10.82
C ILE A 55 14.66 -13.83 9.58
N SER A 56 13.46 -13.27 9.64
CA SER A 56 12.58 -13.13 8.47
C SER A 56 11.94 -11.75 8.42
N THR A 57 11.72 -11.23 7.20
CA THR A 57 10.75 -10.16 7.03
C THR A 57 9.34 -10.73 7.21
N ALA A 58 8.50 -10.01 7.94
CA ALA A 58 7.10 -10.39 8.11
C ALA A 58 6.23 -9.14 8.29
N TYR A 59 4.98 -9.25 7.82
CA TYR A 59 3.94 -8.33 8.24
C TYR A 59 3.43 -8.68 9.65
N PRO A 60 2.88 -7.73 10.41
CA PRO A 60 2.35 -7.98 11.75
C PRO A 60 1.41 -9.20 11.82
N LYS A 61 0.54 -9.38 10.84
CA LYS A 61 -0.39 -10.52 10.74
C LYS A 61 0.30 -11.88 10.61
N THR A 62 1.40 -11.96 9.85
CA THR A 62 2.21 -13.19 9.76
C THR A 62 2.93 -13.45 11.07
N ALA A 63 3.50 -12.39 11.64
CA ALA A 63 4.24 -12.48 12.89
C ALA A 63 3.34 -12.87 14.08
N LEU A 64 2.05 -12.46 14.09
CA LEU A 64 1.10 -12.87 15.12
C LEU A 64 1.00 -14.40 15.20
N ILE A 65 0.83 -15.08 14.07
CA ILE A 65 0.74 -16.55 14.03
C ILE A 65 2.01 -17.21 14.58
N LEU A 66 3.19 -16.68 14.21
CA LEU A 66 4.48 -17.17 14.73
C LEU A 66 4.61 -16.91 16.23
N ALA A 67 4.16 -15.74 16.71
CA ALA A 67 4.18 -15.37 18.13
C ALA A 67 3.22 -16.23 18.96
N GLU A 68 2.04 -16.55 18.45
CA GLU A 68 1.07 -17.44 19.11
C GLU A 68 1.62 -18.84 19.30
N LYS A 69 2.41 -19.33 18.35
CA LYS A 69 3.13 -20.60 18.46
C LYS A 69 4.40 -20.51 19.33
N GLY A 70 4.71 -19.35 19.89
CA GLY A 70 5.88 -19.14 20.74
C GLY A 70 7.21 -19.24 20.01
N LEU A 71 7.24 -19.03 18.69
CA LEU A 71 8.42 -19.17 17.83
C LEU A 71 9.27 -17.90 17.75
N LEU A 72 8.78 -16.74 18.19
CA LEU A 72 9.50 -15.47 18.11
C LEU A 72 10.12 -15.09 19.47
N ILE A 73 11.24 -14.36 19.43
CA ILE A 73 11.79 -13.68 20.59
C ILE A 73 11.16 -12.28 20.74
N ASP A 74 11.14 -11.77 21.97
CA ASP A 74 10.81 -10.37 22.24
C ASP A 74 12.02 -9.48 21.91
N LEU A 75 11.90 -8.70 20.85
CA LEU A 75 12.97 -7.79 20.43
C LEU A 75 13.12 -6.58 21.35
N GLY A 76 12.11 -6.29 22.18
CA GLY A 76 12.19 -5.29 23.23
C GLY A 76 13.29 -5.61 24.25
N GLU A 77 13.63 -6.90 24.45
CA GLU A 77 14.73 -7.34 25.34
C GLU A 77 16.12 -7.20 24.70
N GLN A 78 16.22 -7.00 23.37
CA GLN A 78 17.47 -6.85 22.63
C GLN A 78 17.95 -5.40 22.55
N PHE A 79 17.09 -4.44 22.87
CA PHE A 79 17.34 -3.01 22.78
C PHE A 79 17.13 -2.34 24.14
N SER A 80 17.94 -1.34 24.45
CA SER A 80 17.69 -0.48 25.62
C SER A 80 16.52 0.47 25.35
N GLU A 81 15.94 1.05 26.39
CA GLU A 81 14.89 2.08 26.25
C GLU A 81 15.41 3.30 25.46
N GLU A 82 16.67 3.69 25.65
CA GLU A 82 17.31 4.77 24.91
C GLU A 82 17.46 4.43 23.41
N GLU A 83 17.84 3.20 23.08
CA GLU A 83 17.91 2.74 21.69
C GLU A 83 16.54 2.74 21.03
N LEU A 84 15.48 2.27 21.73
CA LEU A 84 14.11 2.28 21.23
C LEU A 84 13.56 3.70 21.06
N ALA A 85 13.92 4.64 21.92
CA ALA A 85 13.50 6.03 21.83
C ALA A 85 14.00 6.75 20.54
N ALA A 86 15.00 6.21 19.86
CA ALA A 86 15.46 6.73 18.56
C ALA A 86 14.51 6.44 17.38
N TYR A 87 13.56 5.51 17.55
CA TYR A 87 12.60 5.11 16.52
C TYR A 87 11.30 5.90 16.62
N LEU A 88 10.58 6.01 15.52
CA LEU A 88 9.23 6.57 15.56
C LEU A 88 8.32 5.67 16.40
N PRO A 89 7.69 6.21 17.48
CA PRO A 89 6.92 5.41 18.43
C PRO A 89 5.82 4.54 17.77
N ARG A 90 5.12 5.08 16.76
CA ARG A 90 4.06 4.36 16.04
C ARG A 90 4.57 3.12 15.29
N PHE A 91 5.84 3.11 14.85
CA PHE A 91 6.41 1.97 14.15
C PHE A 91 6.77 0.84 15.11
N LEU A 92 7.19 1.18 16.32
CA LEU A 92 7.38 0.20 17.39
C LEU A 92 6.04 -0.34 17.89
N GLU A 93 5.03 0.54 18.04
CA GLU A 93 3.68 0.14 18.47
C GLU A 93 3.06 -0.88 17.54
N GLU A 94 3.15 -0.68 16.23
CA GLU A 94 2.70 -1.67 15.23
C GLU A 94 3.39 -3.03 15.37
N GLY A 95 4.63 -3.05 15.86
CA GLY A 95 5.38 -4.28 16.11
C GLY A 95 5.03 -5.00 17.41
N ARG A 96 4.30 -4.35 18.32
CA ARG A 96 3.86 -4.89 19.61
C ARG A 96 2.54 -5.65 19.49
N ILE A 97 2.55 -6.69 18.70
CA ILE A 97 1.35 -7.41 18.24
C ILE A 97 0.70 -8.33 19.25
N LYS A 98 1.41 -8.68 20.34
CA LYS A 98 0.91 -9.61 21.36
C LYS A 98 1.56 -9.31 22.72
N ASP A 99 0.75 -9.26 23.79
CA ASP A 99 1.19 -9.11 25.19
C ASP A 99 2.14 -7.92 25.42
N GLY A 100 2.06 -6.85 24.60
CA GLY A 100 2.93 -5.67 24.65
C GLY A 100 4.38 -5.94 24.20
N LYS A 101 4.69 -7.14 23.73
CA LYS A 101 6.03 -7.55 23.29
C LYS A 101 6.31 -7.14 21.85
N LEU A 102 7.54 -6.70 21.58
CA LEU A 102 7.99 -6.27 20.27
C LEU A 102 8.44 -7.47 19.44
N TYR A 103 7.55 -8.00 18.62
CA TYR A 103 7.84 -9.14 17.75
C TYR A 103 8.22 -8.76 16.32
N VAL A 104 7.79 -7.57 15.86
CA VAL A 104 8.12 -7.06 14.52
C VAL A 104 8.93 -5.78 14.65
N PHE A 105 10.22 -5.85 14.32
CA PHE A 105 11.10 -4.69 14.42
C PHE A 105 11.04 -3.87 13.13
N PRO A 106 10.77 -2.55 13.20
CA PRO A 106 10.65 -1.72 12.01
C PRO A 106 12.02 -1.57 11.32
N ILE A 107 12.08 -1.86 10.02
CA ILE A 107 13.29 -1.70 9.21
C ILE A 107 13.11 -0.73 8.05
N ALA A 108 11.89 -0.71 7.50
CA ALA A 108 11.47 0.14 6.41
C ALA A 108 9.95 0.15 6.40
N LYS A 109 9.35 1.30 6.53
CA LYS A 109 7.90 1.45 6.61
C LYS A 109 7.37 2.06 5.32
N SER A 110 6.09 1.95 5.11
CA SER A 110 5.39 2.55 3.98
C SER A 110 4.04 3.10 4.40
N THR A 111 3.48 3.92 3.55
CA THR A 111 2.08 4.33 3.60
C THR A 111 1.51 4.25 2.19
N GLU A 112 0.29 4.68 1.99
CA GLU A 112 -0.26 4.91 0.66
C GLU A 112 -0.18 6.39 0.30
N VAL A 113 0.09 6.64 -0.97
CA VAL A 113 0.14 7.97 -1.60
C VAL A 113 -0.65 7.95 -2.90
N PHE A 114 -0.80 9.10 -3.52
CA PHE A 114 -1.50 9.22 -4.78
C PHE A 114 -0.53 9.53 -5.92
N PHE A 115 -0.46 8.63 -6.89
CA PHE A 115 0.39 8.73 -8.07
C PHE A 115 -0.43 9.22 -9.26
N VAL A 116 0.07 10.24 -9.97
CA VAL A 116 -0.57 10.80 -11.16
C VAL A 116 0.42 10.84 -12.31
N ASN A 117 0.10 10.20 -13.43
CA ASN A 117 0.84 10.37 -14.68
C ASN A 117 0.58 11.78 -15.23
N LYS A 118 1.47 12.71 -14.93
CA LYS A 118 1.37 14.13 -15.36
C LYS A 118 1.34 14.29 -16.87
N THR A 119 2.02 13.42 -17.61
CA THR A 119 2.06 13.48 -19.07
C THR A 119 0.67 13.34 -19.66
N ILE A 120 -0.12 12.37 -19.18
CA ILE A 120 -1.51 12.19 -19.63
C ILE A 120 -2.42 13.24 -18.98
N PHE A 121 -2.27 13.46 -17.66
CA PHE A 121 -3.09 14.40 -16.92
C PHE A 121 -3.03 15.82 -17.49
N ASN A 122 -1.85 16.32 -17.85
CA ASN A 122 -1.71 17.69 -18.37
C ASN A 122 -2.43 17.90 -19.72
N LYS A 123 -2.53 16.87 -20.57
CA LYS A 123 -3.32 16.93 -21.81
C LYS A 123 -4.80 17.17 -21.50
N PHE A 124 -5.33 16.35 -20.58
CA PHE A 124 -6.70 16.47 -20.10
C PHE A 124 -6.95 17.81 -19.39
N ALA A 125 -6.06 18.20 -18.49
CA ALA A 125 -6.15 19.46 -17.73
C ALA A 125 -6.20 20.69 -18.62
N SER A 126 -5.39 20.73 -19.69
CA SER A 126 -5.32 21.88 -20.61
C SER A 126 -6.63 22.12 -21.37
N GLU A 127 -7.42 21.08 -21.61
CA GLU A 127 -8.67 21.17 -22.38
C GLU A 127 -9.92 21.30 -21.48
N THR A 128 -9.84 20.83 -20.23
CA THR A 128 -11.01 20.77 -19.35
C THR A 128 -10.98 21.73 -18.17
N GLY A 129 -9.80 22.32 -17.89
CA GLY A 129 -9.60 23.21 -16.75
C GLY A 129 -9.50 22.50 -15.40
N ILE A 130 -9.50 21.14 -15.36
CA ILE A 130 -9.25 20.37 -14.15
C ILE A 130 -7.79 20.57 -13.72
N GLY A 131 -7.55 20.80 -12.42
CA GLY A 131 -6.22 20.96 -11.86
C GLY A 131 -5.92 19.98 -10.72
N PHE A 132 -4.68 19.99 -10.24
CA PHE A 132 -4.29 19.10 -9.12
C PHE A 132 -5.11 19.32 -7.84
N LYS A 133 -5.60 20.55 -7.60
CA LYS A 133 -6.46 20.84 -6.44
C LYS A 133 -7.81 20.08 -6.49
N ASP A 134 -8.29 19.76 -7.68
CA ASP A 134 -9.51 18.97 -7.83
C ASP A 134 -9.30 17.51 -7.44
N LEU A 135 -8.03 17.09 -7.25
CA LEU A 135 -7.63 15.74 -6.87
C LEU A 135 -7.31 15.57 -5.38
N ASP A 136 -7.49 16.60 -4.55
CA ASP A 136 -7.18 16.55 -3.13
C ASP A 136 -8.16 15.65 -2.33
N THR A 137 -9.35 15.41 -2.89
CA THR A 137 -10.38 14.59 -2.25
C THR A 137 -10.81 13.42 -3.14
N ILE A 138 -11.30 12.36 -2.52
CA ILE A 138 -11.81 11.18 -3.25
C ILE A 138 -12.96 11.59 -4.17
N GLU A 139 -13.91 12.36 -3.68
CA GLU A 139 -15.03 12.84 -4.51
C GLU A 139 -14.57 13.77 -5.63
N GLY A 140 -13.53 14.57 -5.39
CA GLY A 140 -12.88 15.38 -6.42
C GLY A 140 -12.23 14.53 -7.51
N ILE A 141 -11.52 13.46 -7.13
CA ILE A 141 -10.95 12.50 -8.07
C ILE A 141 -12.06 11.83 -8.91
N ILE A 142 -13.19 11.45 -8.29
CA ILE A 142 -14.31 10.83 -9.00
C ILE A 142 -14.94 11.82 -10.01
N ARG A 143 -15.14 13.09 -9.62
CA ARG A 143 -15.59 14.12 -10.56
C ARG A 143 -14.62 14.36 -11.73
N ALA A 144 -13.31 14.34 -11.44
CA ALA A 144 -12.29 14.42 -12.49
C ALA A 144 -12.32 13.17 -13.40
N ALA A 145 -12.55 11.99 -12.83
CA ALA A 145 -12.63 10.73 -13.56
C ALA A 145 -13.84 10.70 -14.51
N GLU A 146 -15.00 11.19 -14.07
CA GLU A 146 -16.16 11.38 -14.93
C GLU A 146 -15.85 12.30 -16.11
N LYS A 147 -15.26 13.47 -15.84
CA LYS A 147 -14.89 14.43 -16.90
C LYS A 147 -13.83 13.84 -17.86
N TYR A 148 -12.89 13.05 -17.34
CA TYR A 148 -11.89 12.39 -18.18
C TYR A 148 -12.52 11.36 -19.11
N TYR A 149 -13.45 10.57 -18.59
CA TYR A 149 -14.22 9.61 -19.39
C TYR A 149 -14.97 10.33 -20.51
N GLN A 150 -15.75 11.38 -20.18
CA GLN A 150 -16.50 12.20 -21.14
C GLN A 150 -15.59 12.87 -22.17
N TRP A 151 -14.44 13.38 -21.74
CA TRP A 151 -13.46 14.02 -22.62
C TRP A 151 -12.85 13.02 -23.62
N THR A 152 -12.50 11.82 -23.17
CA THR A 152 -11.96 10.79 -24.07
C THR A 152 -13.03 10.20 -24.97
N ASP A 153 -14.24 9.97 -24.49
CA ASP A 153 -15.39 9.51 -25.27
C ASP A 153 -15.72 10.50 -26.42
N SER A 154 -15.63 11.79 -26.15
CA SER A 154 -15.86 12.82 -27.17
C SER A 154 -14.83 12.83 -28.32
N GLN A 155 -13.68 12.18 -28.16
CA GLN A 155 -12.66 12.08 -29.19
C GLN A 155 -12.94 10.98 -30.21
N THR A 156 -13.89 10.09 -29.89
CA THR A 156 -14.32 8.96 -30.73
C THR A 156 -15.84 8.98 -30.95
N PRO A 157 -16.41 10.06 -31.59
CA PRO A 157 -17.86 10.29 -31.62
C PRO A 157 -18.65 9.19 -32.34
N ASP A 158 -17.98 8.36 -33.14
CA ASP A 158 -18.60 7.22 -33.83
C ASP A 158 -18.72 5.98 -32.94
N ILE A 159 -18.12 5.97 -31.76
CA ILE A 159 -18.09 4.84 -30.82
C ILE A 159 -18.55 5.35 -29.44
N PRO A 160 -19.86 5.40 -29.16
CA PRO A 160 -20.34 5.93 -27.91
C PRO A 160 -20.00 5.02 -26.74
N HIS A 161 -19.70 5.63 -25.58
CA HIS A 161 -19.40 4.95 -24.31
C HIS A 161 -18.06 4.20 -24.30
N ASP A 162 -17.09 4.63 -25.11
CA ASP A 162 -15.72 4.09 -25.13
C ASP A 162 -14.71 4.95 -24.35
N GLY A 163 -15.20 5.87 -23.54
CA GLY A 163 -14.36 6.72 -22.67
C GLY A 163 -13.41 5.92 -21.82
N LYS A 164 -12.21 6.50 -21.56
CA LYS A 164 -11.12 5.83 -20.85
C LYS A 164 -11.26 6.00 -19.33
N THR A 165 -10.76 5.02 -18.62
CA THR A 165 -10.72 5.01 -17.16
C THR A 165 -9.63 5.94 -16.64
N PHE A 166 -9.91 6.64 -15.55
CA PHE A 166 -9.01 7.63 -14.96
C PHE A 166 -8.25 7.12 -13.75
N PHE A 167 -8.94 6.46 -12.84
CA PHE A 167 -8.46 6.18 -11.49
C PHE A 167 -8.52 4.68 -11.15
N MET A 168 -7.59 4.23 -10.33
CA MET A 168 -7.61 2.90 -9.70
C MET A 168 -7.22 2.99 -8.23
N VAL A 169 -7.88 2.19 -7.42
CA VAL A 169 -7.49 1.92 -6.02
C VAL A 169 -6.72 0.61 -5.98
N ASP A 170 -5.50 0.62 -5.46
CA ASP A 170 -4.64 -0.57 -5.42
C ASP A 170 -5.10 -1.61 -4.39
N SER A 171 -5.60 -1.18 -3.23
CA SER A 171 -6.24 -2.02 -2.20
C SER A 171 -7.60 -1.49 -1.83
N LEU A 172 -8.66 -2.21 -2.20
CA LEU A 172 -10.03 -1.83 -1.87
C LEU A 172 -10.33 -1.97 -0.37
N PHE A 173 -9.67 -2.92 0.28
CA PHE A 173 -9.79 -3.08 1.73
C PHE A 173 -9.22 -1.86 2.46
N ASN A 174 -8.00 -1.43 2.12
CA ASN A 174 -7.40 -0.23 2.72
C ASN A 174 -8.19 1.04 2.38
N PHE A 175 -8.69 1.15 1.15
CA PHE A 175 -9.53 2.28 0.75
C PHE A 175 -10.76 2.41 1.65
N THR A 176 -11.45 1.30 1.91
CA THR A 176 -12.61 1.29 2.79
C THR A 176 -12.24 1.54 4.24
N LEU A 177 -11.23 0.84 4.73
CA LEU A 177 -10.76 0.94 6.11
C LEU A 177 -10.34 2.38 6.46
N VAL A 178 -9.52 2.99 5.59
CA VAL A 178 -9.05 4.38 5.76
C VAL A 178 -10.16 5.38 5.52
N GLY A 179 -10.99 5.16 4.49
CA GLY A 179 -12.11 6.06 4.19
C GLY A 179 -13.11 6.15 5.34
N CYS A 180 -13.50 5.02 5.92
CA CYS A 180 -14.33 5.01 7.13
C CYS A 180 -13.64 5.75 8.29
N LYS A 181 -12.34 5.52 8.49
CA LYS A 181 -11.59 6.18 9.56
C LYS A 181 -11.47 7.70 9.36
N GLN A 182 -11.25 8.16 8.13
CA GLN A 182 -11.28 9.59 7.76
C GLN A 182 -12.64 10.21 8.09
N LEU A 183 -13.71 9.46 7.92
CA LEU A 183 -15.10 9.86 8.21
C LEU A 183 -15.53 9.55 9.65
N ALA A 184 -14.54 9.34 10.57
CA ALA A 184 -14.74 9.10 11.99
C ALA A 184 -15.53 7.83 12.36
N CYS A 185 -15.49 6.80 11.52
CA CYS A 185 -16.07 5.48 11.77
C CYS A 185 -15.00 4.39 11.79
N ASP A 186 -15.22 3.34 12.56
CA ASP A 186 -14.39 2.14 12.53
C ASP A 186 -15.07 1.07 11.66
N PHE A 187 -14.35 0.63 10.63
CA PHE A 187 -14.83 -0.39 9.68
C PHE A 187 -14.64 -1.81 10.21
N ILE A 188 -13.69 -1.99 11.14
CA ILE A 188 -13.47 -3.25 11.84
C ILE A 188 -13.83 -3.05 13.32
N ASN A 189 -14.80 -3.82 13.79
CA ASN A 189 -15.26 -3.86 15.16
C ASN A 189 -15.28 -5.32 15.66
N ASP A 190 -14.74 -5.58 16.83
CA ASP A 190 -14.68 -6.92 17.43
C ASP A 190 -14.14 -8.01 16.48
N ASN A 191 -13.06 -7.67 15.74
CA ASN A 191 -12.43 -8.53 14.75
C ASN A 191 -13.33 -8.93 13.57
N GLN A 192 -14.34 -8.14 13.27
CA GLN A 192 -15.26 -8.34 12.15
C GLN A 192 -15.42 -7.05 11.33
N ILE A 193 -15.71 -7.20 10.05
CA ILE A 193 -16.09 -6.09 9.18
C ILE A 193 -17.52 -5.64 9.55
N ASP A 194 -17.66 -4.33 9.76
CA ASP A 194 -18.96 -3.69 10.00
C ASP A 194 -19.32 -2.76 8.83
N CYS A 195 -20.08 -3.30 7.87
CA CYS A 195 -20.59 -2.54 6.75
C CYS A 195 -21.80 -1.65 7.11
N PHE A 196 -22.31 -1.70 8.34
CA PHE A 196 -23.42 -0.87 8.81
C PHE A 196 -22.98 0.48 9.38
N VAL A 197 -21.68 0.73 9.46
CA VAL A 197 -21.18 2.05 9.90
C VAL A 197 -21.65 3.15 8.93
N PRO A 198 -22.04 4.34 9.43
CA PRO A 198 -22.61 5.40 8.59
C PRO A 198 -21.73 5.85 7.43
N ALA A 199 -20.40 5.77 7.61
CA ALA A 199 -19.44 6.16 6.58
C ALA A 199 -19.38 5.19 5.39
N PHE A 200 -19.77 3.92 5.57
CA PHE A 200 -19.56 2.89 4.57
C PHE A 200 -20.34 3.16 3.27
N SER A 201 -21.58 3.64 3.36
CA SER A 201 -22.37 3.98 2.17
C SER A 201 -21.67 5.02 1.28
N ARG A 202 -21.09 6.07 1.89
CA ARG A 202 -20.35 7.10 1.16
C ARG A 202 -19.08 6.54 0.51
N VAL A 203 -18.36 5.66 1.20
CA VAL A 203 -17.17 4.97 0.64
C VAL A 203 -17.58 4.07 -0.52
N TRP A 204 -18.69 3.33 -0.37
CA TRP A 204 -19.29 2.51 -1.41
C TRP A 204 -19.65 3.32 -2.65
N ASP A 205 -20.33 4.45 -2.50
CA ASP A 205 -20.75 5.32 -3.61
C ASP A 205 -19.55 5.87 -4.40
N CYS A 206 -18.45 6.20 -3.71
CA CYS A 206 -17.22 6.64 -4.37
C CYS A 206 -16.44 5.52 -5.08
N PHE A 207 -16.87 4.27 -4.97
CA PHE A 207 -16.28 3.14 -5.68
C PHE A 207 -17.27 2.48 -6.66
N TYR A 208 -18.47 2.09 -6.19
CA TYR A 208 -19.37 1.22 -6.94
C TYR A 208 -19.91 1.91 -8.20
N GLU A 209 -20.52 3.06 -8.08
CA GLU A 209 -21.05 3.81 -9.24
C GLU A 209 -19.93 4.18 -10.23
N PRO A 210 -18.80 4.77 -9.81
CA PRO A 210 -17.70 5.11 -10.72
C PRO A 210 -17.15 3.90 -11.48
N VAL A 211 -17.11 2.73 -10.86
CA VAL A 211 -16.73 1.49 -11.54
C VAL A 211 -17.75 1.10 -12.60
N LEU A 212 -19.03 1.11 -12.30
CA LEU A 212 -20.08 0.76 -13.27
C LEU A 212 -20.04 1.68 -14.48
N ARG A 213 -19.83 2.98 -14.27
CA ARG A 213 -19.74 3.98 -15.33
C ARG A 213 -18.40 3.96 -16.09
N GLY A 214 -17.37 3.26 -15.60
CA GLY A 214 -16.07 3.14 -16.26
C GLY A 214 -15.06 4.22 -15.87
N TYR A 215 -15.33 5.00 -14.85
CA TYR A 215 -14.47 6.07 -14.36
C TYR A 215 -13.30 5.52 -13.51
N VAL A 216 -13.57 4.42 -12.79
CA VAL A 216 -12.65 3.73 -11.89
C VAL A 216 -12.40 2.30 -12.37
N ALA A 217 -11.15 1.88 -12.39
CA ALA A 217 -10.76 0.55 -12.82
C ALA A 217 -10.96 -0.52 -11.74
N ILE A 218 -11.34 -1.72 -12.17
CA ILE A 218 -11.21 -2.96 -11.39
C ILE A 218 -10.21 -3.86 -12.11
N PHE A 219 -9.14 -4.18 -11.42
CA PHE A 219 -8.09 -5.03 -11.96
C PHE A 219 -7.61 -6.00 -10.88
N ASP A 220 -7.18 -7.20 -11.28
CA ASP A 220 -6.69 -8.22 -10.35
C ASP A 220 -5.14 -8.22 -10.21
N GLY A 221 -4.46 -7.27 -10.89
CA GLY A 221 -3.04 -7.00 -10.81
C GLY A 221 -2.74 -5.69 -10.09
N TYR A 222 -1.52 -5.22 -10.23
CA TYR A 222 -1.06 -3.96 -9.65
C TYR A 222 -1.46 -2.76 -10.52
N SER A 223 -1.82 -1.65 -9.89
CA SER A 223 -2.14 -0.38 -10.58
C SER A 223 -0.99 0.08 -11.49
N THR A 224 0.26 -0.25 -11.12
CA THR A 224 1.44 0.04 -11.94
C THR A 224 1.42 -0.64 -13.31
N ASP A 225 0.69 -1.74 -13.48
CA ASP A 225 0.59 -2.40 -14.81
C ASP A 225 -0.35 -1.61 -15.73
N LEU A 226 -1.45 -1.06 -15.21
CA LEU A 226 -2.37 -0.22 -15.98
C LEU A 226 -1.77 1.16 -16.31
N ILE A 227 -0.94 1.72 -15.42
CA ILE A 227 -0.32 3.01 -15.69
C ILE A 227 0.79 2.93 -16.76
N LYS A 228 1.42 1.76 -16.92
CA LYS A 228 2.40 1.49 -17.98
C LYS A 228 1.79 1.53 -19.39
N THR A 229 0.53 1.19 -19.49
CA THR A 229 -0.23 1.13 -20.75
C THR A 229 -1.11 2.36 -20.97
N GLY A 230 -1.20 3.23 -19.97
CA GLY A 230 -2.07 4.41 -20.03
C GLY A 230 -3.57 4.07 -19.87
N ASP A 231 -3.88 2.86 -19.40
CA ASP A 231 -5.26 2.44 -19.13
C ASP A 231 -5.87 3.16 -17.91
N VAL A 232 -5.01 3.69 -17.03
CA VAL A 232 -5.40 4.64 -15.98
C VAL A 232 -4.43 5.82 -15.94
N VAL A 233 -4.90 6.96 -15.45
CA VAL A 233 -4.08 8.20 -15.31
C VAL A 233 -3.49 8.31 -13.93
N CYS A 234 -4.18 7.82 -12.92
CA CYS A 234 -3.77 7.95 -11.53
C CYS A 234 -4.23 6.75 -10.69
N TYR A 235 -3.57 6.57 -9.54
CA TYR A 235 -3.92 5.51 -8.61
C TYR A 235 -3.44 5.83 -7.19
N THR A 236 -4.14 5.28 -6.18
CA THR A 236 -3.61 5.22 -4.82
C THR A 236 -2.85 3.90 -4.63
N GLY A 237 -1.69 3.96 -3.99
CA GLY A 237 -0.88 2.77 -3.74
C GLY A 237 0.27 3.02 -2.79
N SER A 238 0.96 1.95 -2.43
CA SER A 238 2.09 1.99 -1.51
C SER A 238 3.23 2.89 -2.02
N THR A 239 3.86 3.63 -1.10
CA THR A 239 5.09 4.40 -1.38
C THR A 239 6.15 3.56 -2.09
N ALA A 240 6.30 2.27 -1.74
CA ALA A 240 7.22 1.35 -2.41
C ALA A 240 6.89 1.13 -3.90
N GLY A 241 5.69 1.50 -4.36
CA GLY A 241 5.28 1.49 -5.75
C GLY A 241 6.09 2.43 -6.64
N VAL A 242 6.73 3.46 -6.07
CA VAL A 242 7.57 4.41 -6.82
C VAL A 242 8.66 3.72 -7.64
N ALA A 243 9.22 2.62 -7.12
CA ALA A 243 10.26 1.85 -7.80
C ALA A 243 9.78 1.13 -9.08
N PHE A 244 8.47 1.10 -9.33
CA PHE A 244 7.85 0.42 -10.48
C PHE A 244 7.19 1.39 -11.46
N LEU A 245 7.32 2.70 -11.22
CA LEU A 245 6.83 3.71 -12.15
C LEU A 245 7.57 3.60 -13.48
N PRO A 246 6.86 3.57 -14.62
CA PRO A 246 7.52 3.44 -15.91
C PRO A 246 8.16 4.75 -16.35
N ALA A 247 9.32 4.68 -17.00
CA ALA A 247 9.93 5.85 -17.64
C ALA A 247 9.19 6.26 -18.95
N ARG A 248 8.37 5.37 -19.49
CA ARG A 248 7.55 5.61 -20.69
C ARG A 248 6.22 4.86 -20.56
N VAL A 249 5.15 5.48 -21.02
CA VAL A 249 3.89 4.77 -21.28
C VAL A 249 3.94 4.15 -22.67
N THR A 250 3.35 2.96 -22.82
CA THR A 250 3.20 2.27 -24.11
C THR A 250 1.71 2.05 -24.34
N TYR A 251 1.17 2.73 -25.34
CA TYR A 251 -0.26 2.65 -25.66
C TYR A 251 -0.60 1.37 -26.47
N PRO A 252 -1.89 0.99 -26.56
CA PRO A 252 -2.32 -0.20 -27.31
C PRO A 252 -1.93 -0.22 -28.77
N ASP A 253 -1.72 0.94 -29.40
CA ASP A 253 -1.24 1.08 -30.78
C ASP A 253 0.31 0.96 -30.91
N ASN A 254 1.00 0.60 -29.83
CA ASN A 254 2.46 0.53 -29.68
C ASN A 254 3.19 1.90 -29.76
N THR A 255 2.47 3.01 -29.78
CA THR A 255 3.12 4.32 -29.60
C THR A 255 3.60 4.47 -28.15
N THR A 256 4.67 5.23 -27.97
CA THR A 256 5.23 5.44 -26.62
C THR A 256 5.57 6.91 -26.41
N GLU A 257 5.39 7.37 -25.18
CA GLU A 257 5.86 8.70 -24.77
C GLU A 257 6.55 8.66 -23.39
N PRO A 258 7.51 9.56 -23.12
CA PRO A 258 8.11 9.67 -21.78
C PRO A 258 7.05 10.03 -20.74
N THR A 259 7.21 9.50 -19.53
CA THR A 259 6.32 9.84 -18.41
C THR A 259 6.99 10.79 -17.44
N ASP A 260 6.20 11.73 -16.92
CA ASP A 260 6.48 12.48 -15.71
C ASP A 260 5.38 12.20 -14.70
N PHE A 261 5.74 11.96 -13.44
CA PHE A 261 4.80 11.67 -12.37
C PHE A 261 4.73 12.82 -11.37
N ALA A 262 3.51 13.16 -10.95
CA ALA A 262 3.27 13.80 -9.68
C ALA A 262 2.99 12.72 -8.63
N ILE A 263 3.55 12.91 -7.45
CA ILE A 263 3.27 12.12 -6.26
C ILE A 263 2.63 13.09 -5.28
N LEU A 264 1.46 12.76 -4.78
CA LEU A 264 0.65 13.62 -3.91
C LEU A 264 0.32 12.87 -2.62
N PRO A 265 0.00 13.60 -1.53
CA PRO A 265 -0.51 12.96 -0.32
C PRO A 265 -1.72 12.06 -0.61
N TYR A 266 -1.96 11.08 0.26
CA TYR A 266 -3.13 10.24 0.15
C TYR A 266 -4.41 11.09 0.20
N PRO A 267 -5.33 10.95 -0.77
CA PRO A 267 -6.53 11.79 -0.83
C PRO A 267 -7.48 11.49 0.33
N ILE A 268 -8.23 12.49 0.75
CA ILE A 268 -9.20 12.36 1.83
C ILE A 268 -10.64 12.43 1.29
N PHE A 269 -11.58 11.84 1.99
CA PHE A 269 -13.00 12.13 1.73
C PHE A 269 -13.32 13.59 2.10
N GLU A 270 -14.17 14.25 1.36
CA GLU A 270 -14.57 15.66 1.62
C GLU A 270 -15.08 15.81 3.05
N GLY A 271 -14.48 16.75 3.80
CA GLY A 271 -14.77 16.95 5.23
C GLY A 271 -14.18 15.88 6.17
N GLY A 272 -13.46 14.91 5.64
CA GLY A 272 -12.77 13.88 6.40
C GLY A 272 -11.48 14.38 7.05
N LYS A 273 -10.96 13.59 7.98
CA LYS A 273 -9.65 13.82 8.61
C LYS A 273 -8.53 13.39 7.70
N LYS A 274 -7.37 14.03 7.80
CA LYS A 274 -6.14 13.61 7.12
C LYS A 274 -5.58 12.35 7.78
N ILE A 275 -6.05 11.19 7.35
CA ILE A 275 -5.61 9.88 7.84
C ILE A 275 -5.13 9.06 6.65
N ALA A 276 -3.99 8.40 6.81
CA ALA A 276 -3.45 7.42 5.86
C ALA A 276 -3.11 6.11 6.59
N VAL A 277 -3.05 5.00 5.86
CA VAL A 277 -2.72 3.71 6.46
C VAL A 277 -1.21 3.60 6.71
N GLN A 278 -0.80 3.11 7.88
CA GLN A 278 0.56 2.66 8.11
C GLN A 278 0.74 1.26 7.56
N ARG A 279 1.80 1.06 6.77
CA ARG A 279 2.12 -0.20 6.10
C ARG A 279 3.61 -0.54 6.23
N GLY A 280 3.98 -1.68 5.72
CA GLY A 280 5.36 -2.16 5.64
C GLY A 280 5.60 -3.35 6.55
N ALA A 281 6.52 -4.19 6.10
CA ALA A 281 7.02 -5.30 6.91
C ALA A 281 8.11 -4.82 7.88
N GLY A 282 8.37 -5.63 8.89
CA GLY A 282 9.54 -5.50 9.73
C GLY A 282 10.34 -6.80 9.73
N PHE A 283 11.38 -6.86 10.55
CA PHE A 283 12.07 -8.10 10.84
C PHE A 283 11.51 -8.76 12.10
N CYS A 284 11.27 -10.07 11.99
CA CYS A 284 11.04 -10.95 13.12
C CYS A 284 12.29 -11.80 13.34
N VAL A 285 12.64 -12.07 14.59
CA VAL A 285 13.71 -12.99 14.95
C VAL A 285 13.08 -14.22 15.59
N LEU A 286 13.39 -15.37 15.01
CA LEU A 286 12.90 -16.65 15.49
C LEU A 286 13.78 -17.16 16.63
N LYS A 287 13.18 -17.91 17.55
CA LYS A 287 13.91 -18.56 18.64
C LYS A 287 14.95 -19.53 18.09
N SER A 288 16.17 -19.41 18.56
CA SER A 288 17.31 -20.20 18.14
C SER A 288 18.31 -20.32 19.30
N THR A 289 19.60 -20.47 19.00
CA THR A 289 20.62 -20.38 20.05
C THR A 289 20.81 -18.92 20.49
N LYS A 290 21.28 -18.74 21.73
CA LYS A 290 21.51 -17.37 22.25
C LYS A 290 22.50 -16.56 21.44
N GLU A 291 23.49 -17.24 20.84
CA GLU A 291 24.47 -16.61 19.95
C GLU A 291 23.80 -16.08 18.67
N LYS A 292 22.90 -16.86 18.07
CA LYS A 292 22.15 -16.45 16.86
C LYS A 292 21.16 -15.34 17.16
N GLU A 293 20.43 -15.43 18.27
CA GLU A 293 19.50 -14.37 18.72
C GLU A 293 20.26 -13.05 18.96
N TYR A 294 21.43 -13.11 19.61
CA TYR A 294 22.31 -11.96 19.81
C TYR A 294 22.85 -11.39 18.47
N ALA A 295 23.30 -12.26 17.57
CA ALA A 295 23.79 -11.88 16.25
C ALA A 295 22.68 -11.16 15.43
N ALA A 296 21.45 -11.66 15.51
CA ALA A 296 20.30 -11.00 14.90
C ALA A 296 20.09 -9.58 15.44
N GLY A 297 20.16 -9.39 16.76
CA GLY A 297 20.09 -8.06 17.39
C GLY A 297 21.16 -7.10 16.88
N ILE A 298 22.41 -7.55 16.74
CA ILE A 298 23.51 -6.76 16.19
C ILE A 298 23.22 -6.34 14.75
N PHE A 299 22.72 -7.26 13.90
CA PHE A 299 22.37 -6.96 12.52
C PHE A 299 21.23 -5.92 12.45
N LEU A 300 20.17 -6.08 13.25
CA LEU A 300 19.04 -5.15 13.29
C LEU A 300 19.50 -3.73 13.68
N LYS A 301 20.31 -3.62 14.74
CA LYS A 301 20.88 -2.33 15.17
C LYS A 301 21.74 -1.68 14.08
N TRP A 302 22.54 -2.46 13.37
CA TRP A 302 23.34 -1.95 12.27
C TRP A 302 22.49 -1.49 11.08
N PHE A 303 21.49 -2.33 10.67
CA PHE A 303 20.65 -2.06 9.51
C PHE A 303 19.80 -0.80 9.68
N THR A 304 19.38 -0.53 10.92
CA THR A 304 18.49 0.60 11.24
C THR A 304 19.23 1.86 11.69
N LYS A 305 20.58 1.85 11.71
CA LYS A 305 21.33 3.11 11.87
C LYS A 305 20.91 4.10 10.79
N PRO A 306 20.79 5.41 11.10
CA PRO A 306 20.31 6.41 10.15
C PRO A 306 20.99 6.32 8.77
N GLU A 307 22.31 6.18 8.71
CA GLU A 307 23.06 6.10 7.47
C GLU A 307 22.70 4.85 6.65
N GLN A 308 22.61 3.69 7.29
CA GLN A 308 22.30 2.43 6.62
C GLN A 308 20.82 2.39 6.20
N ASN A 309 19.92 2.85 7.08
CA ASN A 309 18.50 2.90 6.78
C ASN A 309 18.20 3.85 5.61
N LEU A 310 18.84 5.03 5.58
CA LEU A 310 18.73 5.96 4.46
C LEU A 310 19.23 5.36 3.14
N LYS A 311 20.35 4.62 3.11
CA LYS A 311 20.81 3.91 1.89
C LYS A 311 19.71 3.00 1.33
N PHE A 312 19.01 2.28 2.22
CA PHE A 312 17.90 1.40 1.82
C PHE A 312 16.70 2.19 1.31
N VAL A 313 16.27 3.19 2.05
CA VAL A 313 15.11 4.04 1.76
C VAL A 313 15.27 4.77 0.43
N LEU A 314 16.42 5.44 0.21
CA LEU A 314 16.71 6.23 -1.00
C LEU A 314 16.74 5.39 -2.29
N SER A 315 16.84 4.08 -2.18
CA SER A 315 16.85 3.18 -3.34
C SER A 315 15.58 2.36 -3.52
N THR A 316 14.63 2.43 -2.59
CA THR A 316 13.48 1.52 -2.57
C THR A 316 12.12 2.21 -2.46
N GLY A 317 12.09 3.49 -2.10
CA GLY A 317 10.84 4.23 -1.88
C GLY A 317 10.12 3.88 -0.57
N TYR A 318 10.78 3.16 0.33
CA TYR A 318 10.29 2.99 1.70
C TYR A 318 10.53 4.26 2.53
N LEU A 319 9.94 4.30 3.72
CA LEU A 319 10.12 5.38 4.69
C LEU A 319 11.17 4.97 5.73
N PRO A 320 12.00 5.91 6.21
CA PRO A 320 12.94 5.65 7.29
C PRO A 320 12.20 5.33 8.59
N VAL A 321 12.92 4.72 9.54
CA VAL A 321 12.29 4.25 10.78
C VAL A 321 12.75 5.00 12.03
N THR A 322 13.81 5.81 11.92
CA THR A 322 14.32 6.59 13.05
C THR A 322 13.99 8.07 12.90
N LEU A 323 13.87 8.77 14.03
CA LEU A 323 13.65 10.22 14.09
C LEU A 323 14.78 10.95 13.36
N GLU A 324 16.04 10.62 13.64
CA GLU A 324 17.20 11.24 13.00
C GLU A 324 17.20 11.07 11.47
N ALA A 325 16.82 9.91 10.96
CA ALA A 325 16.76 9.72 9.50
C ALA A 325 15.67 10.58 8.85
N PHE A 326 14.52 10.77 9.49
CA PHE A 326 13.50 11.72 9.03
C PHE A 326 14.01 13.16 9.09
N ASP A 327 14.66 13.56 10.19
CA ASP A 327 15.19 14.91 10.37
C ASP A 327 16.22 15.24 9.27
N ARG A 328 17.09 14.30 8.92
CA ARG A 328 18.07 14.47 7.83
C ARG A 328 17.40 14.64 6.46
N ILE A 329 16.29 13.93 6.20
CA ILE A 329 15.50 14.13 4.97
C ILE A 329 14.90 15.53 4.96
N MET A 330 14.26 15.95 6.06
CA MET A 330 13.66 17.28 6.19
C MET A 330 14.68 18.41 6.03
N ALA A 331 15.87 18.24 6.59
CA ALA A 331 16.97 19.20 6.47
C ALA A 331 17.67 19.17 5.10
N GLN A 332 17.28 18.25 4.21
CA GLN A 332 17.97 18.01 2.93
C GLN A 332 19.47 17.66 3.08
N GLU A 333 19.83 17.08 4.22
CA GLU A 333 21.18 16.63 4.56
C GLU A 333 21.48 15.21 4.07
N ILE A 334 20.82 14.79 3.00
CA ILE A 334 21.00 13.49 2.36
C ILE A 334 21.57 13.66 0.96
N GLU A 335 22.28 12.67 0.46
CA GLU A 335 22.60 12.60 -0.96
C GLU A 335 21.29 12.59 -1.77
N ALA A 336 21.21 13.44 -2.79
CA ALA A 336 20.03 13.51 -3.64
C ALA A 336 19.78 12.11 -4.26
N PRO A 337 18.56 11.56 -4.15
CA PRO A 337 18.24 10.31 -4.83
C PRO A 337 18.53 10.42 -6.32
N THR A 338 19.08 9.36 -6.91
CA THR A 338 19.33 9.31 -8.36
C THR A 338 18.03 9.27 -9.16
N ASP A 339 16.94 8.85 -8.55
CA ASP A 339 15.59 8.80 -9.13
C ASP A 339 14.77 10.00 -8.63
N ASP A 340 14.35 10.86 -9.54
CA ASP A 340 13.55 12.04 -9.26
C ASP A 340 12.17 11.70 -8.62
N ASN A 341 11.59 10.54 -8.96
CA ASN A 341 10.34 10.10 -8.35
C ASN A 341 10.52 9.72 -6.88
N ILE A 342 11.68 9.16 -6.51
CA ILE A 342 11.98 8.90 -5.09
C ILE A 342 12.13 10.23 -4.33
N ARG A 343 12.76 11.24 -4.92
CA ARG A 343 12.84 12.58 -4.31
C ARG A 343 11.45 13.16 -4.06
N LYS A 344 10.58 13.18 -5.09
CA LYS A 344 9.19 13.64 -4.98
C LYS A 344 8.41 12.87 -3.90
N LEU A 345 8.64 11.56 -3.82
CA LEU A 345 8.02 10.73 -2.80
C LEU A 345 8.44 11.12 -1.38
N LEU A 346 9.73 11.37 -1.17
CA LEU A 346 10.24 11.76 0.15
C LEU A 346 9.70 13.12 0.59
N ASP A 347 9.59 14.09 -0.34
CA ASP A 347 8.96 15.38 -0.06
C ASP A 347 7.50 15.20 0.42
N VAL A 348 6.73 14.36 -0.26
CA VAL A 348 5.35 14.02 0.12
C VAL A 348 5.30 13.25 1.45
N ALA A 349 6.24 12.33 1.67
CA ALA A 349 6.30 11.57 2.92
C ALA A 349 6.56 12.49 4.14
N VAL A 350 7.41 13.50 3.98
CA VAL A 350 7.65 14.52 5.02
C VAL A 350 6.39 15.36 5.25
N GLU A 351 5.72 15.81 4.18
CA GLU A 351 4.45 16.54 4.28
C GLU A 351 3.40 15.71 5.04
N MET A 352 3.24 14.44 4.68
CA MET A 352 2.28 13.56 5.34
C MET A 352 2.67 13.29 6.80
N GLN A 353 3.98 13.14 7.10
CA GLN A 353 4.47 12.96 8.47
C GLN A 353 4.06 14.13 9.38
N GLN A 354 4.00 15.34 8.83
CA GLN A 354 3.64 16.55 9.58
C GLN A 354 2.14 16.80 9.69
N ASN A 355 1.35 16.32 8.74
CA ASN A 355 -0.03 16.74 8.56
C ASN A 355 -1.06 15.60 8.61
N TYR A 356 -0.64 14.34 8.63
CA TYR A 356 -1.52 13.18 8.65
C TYR A 356 -1.38 12.37 9.93
N ASP A 357 -2.48 11.85 10.40
CA ASP A 357 -2.48 10.73 11.34
C ASP A 357 -2.29 9.42 10.57
N PHE A 358 -1.45 8.54 11.10
CA PHE A 358 -1.22 7.23 10.48
C PHE A 358 -1.97 6.15 11.25
N TYR A 359 -2.95 5.58 10.58
CA TYR A 359 -3.76 4.51 11.12
C TYR A 359 -3.03 3.16 11.05
N ILE A 360 -2.89 2.52 12.19
CA ILE A 360 -2.35 1.15 12.29
C ILE A 360 -3.54 0.20 12.20
N PRO A 361 -3.66 -0.61 11.13
CA PRO A 361 -4.72 -1.60 11.02
C PRO A 361 -4.69 -2.60 12.17
N PRO A 362 -5.84 -3.06 12.68
CA PRO A 362 -5.87 -4.08 13.70
C PRO A 362 -5.28 -5.41 13.18
N VAL A 363 -4.64 -6.15 14.07
CA VAL A 363 -4.03 -7.45 13.76
C VAL A 363 -4.69 -8.51 14.64
N PHE A 364 -5.31 -9.49 14.00
CA PHE A 364 -5.98 -10.62 14.67
C PHE A 364 -5.98 -11.86 13.77
N GLU A 365 -6.25 -13.01 14.35
CA GLU A 365 -6.34 -14.27 13.61
C GLU A 365 -7.45 -14.21 12.55
N GLY A 366 -7.16 -14.60 11.33
CA GLY A 366 -8.12 -14.61 10.22
C GLY A 366 -8.24 -13.30 9.43
N ILE A 367 -7.55 -12.21 9.81
CA ILE A 367 -7.61 -10.93 9.09
C ILE A 367 -7.27 -11.07 7.60
N ASP A 368 -6.31 -11.92 7.22
CA ASP A 368 -5.95 -12.16 5.81
C ASP A 368 -7.11 -12.76 5.00
N ALA A 369 -7.82 -13.70 5.59
CA ALA A 369 -8.99 -14.31 4.95
C ALA A 369 -10.12 -13.29 4.80
N LEU A 370 -10.31 -12.47 5.82
CA LEU A 370 -11.31 -11.41 5.86
C LEU A 370 -11.05 -10.35 4.78
N GLU A 371 -9.83 -9.82 4.70
CA GLU A 371 -9.40 -8.87 3.66
C GLU A 371 -9.65 -9.44 2.26
N LYS A 372 -9.18 -10.65 2.03
CA LYS A 372 -9.32 -11.33 0.73
C LYS A 372 -10.78 -11.56 0.35
N GLN A 373 -11.60 -12.02 1.29
CA GLN A 373 -13.01 -12.28 1.06
C GLN A 373 -13.77 -10.98 0.75
N TYR A 374 -13.50 -9.91 1.52
CA TYR A 374 -14.08 -8.59 1.28
C TYR A 374 -13.76 -8.09 -0.13
N GLU A 375 -12.48 -8.04 -0.51
CA GLU A 375 -12.07 -7.55 -1.82
C GLU A 375 -12.61 -8.39 -2.97
N GLN A 376 -12.61 -9.71 -2.83
CA GLN A 376 -13.15 -10.63 -3.83
C GLN A 376 -14.66 -10.43 -4.03
N ASN A 377 -15.42 -10.28 -2.94
CA ASN A 377 -16.85 -10.05 -3.01
C ASN A 377 -17.17 -8.71 -3.66
N LEU A 378 -16.47 -7.65 -3.24
CA LEU A 378 -16.65 -6.32 -3.80
C LEU A 378 -16.34 -6.29 -5.31
N LYS A 379 -15.19 -6.83 -5.70
CA LYS A 379 -14.79 -6.93 -7.11
C LYS A 379 -15.77 -7.76 -7.94
N ARG A 380 -16.21 -8.90 -7.41
CA ARG A 380 -17.15 -9.80 -8.11
C ARG A 380 -18.47 -9.11 -8.39
N ILE A 381 -19.04 -8.42 -7.38
CA ILE A 381 -20.29 -7.69 -7.52
C ILE A 381 -20.13 -6.55 -8.53
N ALA A 382 -19.12 -5.71 -8.36
CA ALA A 382 -18.88 -4.59 -9.25
C ALA A 382 -18.61 -5.02 -10.70
N LYS A 383 -17.85 -6.11 -10.95
CA LYS A 383 -17.65 -6.67 -12.31
C LYS A 383 -18.94 -7.19 -12.91
N SER A 384 -19.78 -7.89 -12.14
CA SER A 384 -21.08 -8.39 -12.60
C SER A 384 -22.01 -7.24 -12.96
N SER A 385 -22.13 -6.26 -12.06
CA SER A 385 -22.96 -5.07 -12.28
C SER A 385 -22.51 -4.25 -13.48
N ARG A 386 -21.17 -4.05 -13.64
CA ARG A 386 -20.64 -3.37 -14.83
C ARG A 386 -20.97 -4.11 -16.11
N SER A 387 -20.86 -5.44 -16.14
CA SER A 387 -21.20 -6.24 -17.31
C SER A 387 -22.67 -6.07 -17.72
N GLU A 388 -23.58 -5.98 -16.75
CA GLU A 388 -24.98 -5.74 -17.00
C GLU A 388 -25.25 -4.29 -17.43
N PHE A 389 -24.62 -3.33 -16.77
CA PHE A 389 -24.65 -1.91 -17.14
C PHE A 389 -24.25 -1.71 -18.61
N LEU A 390 -23.16 -2.31 -19.06
CA LEU A 390 -22.67 -2.20 -20.43
C LEU A 390 -23.65 -2.78 -21.49
N LYS A 391 -24.47 -3.75 -21.12
CA LYS A 391 -25.53 -4.25 -21.99
C LYS A 391 -26.70 -3.26 -22.07
N LEU A 392 -27.10 -2.70 -20.92
CA LEU A 392 -28.26 -1.80 -20.86
C LEU A 392 -28.00 -0.47 -21.57
N ILE A 393 -26.82 0.11 -21.46
CA ILE A 393 -26.49 1.39 -22.12
C ILE A 393 -26.47 1.32 -23.65
N GLN A 394 -26.58 0.12 -24.25
CA GLN A 394 -26.81 -0.01 -25.68
C GLN A 394 -28.22 0.40 -26.11
N TYR A 395 -29.17 0.44 -25.16
CA TYR A 395 -30.60 0.66 -25.43
C TYR A 395 -31.25 1.71 -24.52
N GLU A 396 -30.56 2.06 -23.42
CA GLU A 396 -31.09 2.96 -22.40
C GLU A 396 -30.06 4.06 -22.10
N ASN A 397 -30.53 5.18 -21.53
CA ASN A 397 -29.55 6.16 -21.05
C ASN A 397 -28.78 5.65 -19.82
N PRO A 398 -27.55 6.12 -19.58
CA PRO A 398 -26.68 5.62 -18.52
C PRO A 398 -27.28 5.72 -17.11
N ASP A 399 -28.08 6.76 -16.80
CA ASP A 399 -28.67 6.92 -15.47
C ASP A 399 -29.77 5.90 -15.21
N THR A 400 -30.62 5.63 -16.23
CA THR A 400 -31.65 4.58 -16.14
C THR A 400 -31.00 3.20 -16.02
N ALA A 401 -29.97 2.92 -16.80
CA ALA A 401 -29.19 1.67 -16.73
C ALA A 401 -28.56 1.48 -15.34
N TYR A 402 -27.93 2.54 -14.80
CA TYR A 402 -27.37 2.51 -13.45
C TYR A 402 -28.43 2.22 -12.39
N SER A 403 -29.56 2.96 -12.40
CA SER A 403 -30.60 2.76 -11.40
C SER A 403 -31.14 1.33 -11.38
N LYS A 404 -31.30 0.70 -12.55
CA LYS A 404 -31.75 -0.71 -12.64
C LYS A 404 -30.71 -1.70 -12.10
N VAL A 405 -29.45 -1.49 -12.42
CA VAL A 405 -28.35 -2.42 -12.04
C VAL A 405 -27.99 -2.29 -10.56
N SER A 406 -28.12 -1.09 -9.99
CA SER A 406 -27.75 -0.82 -8.59
C SER A 406 -28.88 -1.16 -7.59
N GLU A 407 -30.09 -1.40 -8.05
CA GLU A 407 -31.24 -1.65 -7.18
C GLU A 407 -31.00 -2.85 -6.24
N GLY A 408 -31.03 -2.58 -4.93
CA GLY A 408 -30.85 -3.59 -3.87
C GLY A 408 -29.44 -4.17 -3.74
N VAL A 409 -28.46 -3.73 -4.55
CA VAL A 409 -27.10 -4.30 -4.54
C VAL A 409 -26.34 -3.91 -3.28
N PHE A 410 -26.47 -2.67 -2.82
CA PHE A 410 -25.85 -2.21 -1.57
C PHE A 410 -26.40 -3.01 -0.38
N GLU A 411 -27.70 -3.13 -0.25
CA GLU A 411 -28.36 -3.90 0.80
C GLU A 411 -27.94 -5.37 0.77
N GLN A 412 -27.84 -5.95 -0.42
CA GLN A 412 -27.34 -7.32 -0.56
C GLN A 412 -25.89 -7.45 -0.07
N PHE A 413 -25.05 -6.46 -0.40
CA PHE A 413 -23.63 -6.49 0.00
C PHE A 413 -23.44 -6.40 1.51
N ILE A 414 -24.09 -5.43 2.18
CA ILE A 414 -23.95 -5.23 3.63
C ILE A 414 -24.48 -6.40 4.46
N HIS A 415 -25.37 -7.21 3.91
CA HIS A 415 -25.91 -8.41 4.54
C HIS A 415 -25.14 -9.71 4.18
N MET A 416 -24.10 -9.62 3.36
CA MET A 416 -23.24 -10.78 3.08
C MET A 416 -22.43 -11.16 4.33
N LYS A 417 -22.29 -12.46 4.58
CA LYS A 417 -21.31 -12.93 5.55
C LYS A 417 -19.90 -12.71 4.96
N LEU A 418 -19.19 -11.82 5.57
CA LEU A 418 -17.80 -11.52 5.27
C LEU A 418 -16.88 -12.22 6.26
#